data_7ab6aa9427b15ea86adcc248cecffe88
#
_entry.id   7ab6aa9427b15ea86adcc248cecffe88
#
_cell.length_a   1.000
_cell.length_b   1.000
_cell.length_c   1.000
_cell.angle_alpha   90.00
_cell.angle_beta   90.00
_cell.angle_gamma   90.00
#
_symmetry.space_group_name_H-M   'P 1'
#
loop_
_entity.id
_entity.type
_entity.pdbx_description
1 polymer ?
#
loop_
_entity_poly.entity_id
_entity_poly.type
_entity_poly.pdbx_seq_one_letter_code
_entity_poly.pdbx_strand_id
1 'polypeptide(L)'
;LRGMAVAQGILTMRGGMTSHAAVVARGMGKCCVSGAGEIKVDYKEKTVEMGGNVYHEGDWISLNGSTGEVYNGQVPTAEPEIGGDFGAIMNLASKYTKTLVRTNADSPRDAKQARHFGAQGIGLCRTEHMFFEGDRIKAMREMIIAADEEGRRQALAKLLPMQRGDFEGIFEAMDGYGVTIRLLDPPLHEFVPHQTATQKELADEMGISLADVKAKVDSLEEFNPMLGHRGCRLGI
;
A
#
# COMPACT_ATOMS: atom_id res chain seq x y z
N LEU A 1 1.31 -0.16 -11.80
CA LEU A 1 1.32 -0.23 -10.33
C LEU A 1 1.75 -1.59 -9.78
N ARG A 2 1.24 -2.73 -10.32
CA ARG A 2 1.61 -4.07 -9.82
C ARG A 2 3.12 -4.34 -9.88
N GLY A 3 3.80 -3.98 -10.97
CA GLY A 3 5.26 -4.10 -11.09
C GLY A 3 6.01 -3.23 -10.09
N MET A 4 5.51 -2.02 -9.81
CA MET A 4 6.13 -1.12 -8.83
C MET A 4 6.05 -1.67 -7.40
N ALA A 5 4.98 -2.38 -7.06
CA ALA A 5 4.79 -2.94 -5.73
C ALA A 5 5.84 -4.02 -5.40
N VAL A 6 6.23 -4.85 -6.37
CA VAL A 6 7.22 -5.92 -6.18
C VAL A 6 8.66 -5.48 -6.47
N ALA A 7 8.86 -4.37 -7.21
CA ALA A 7 10.20 -3.88 -7.55
C ALA A 7 10.94 -3.39 -6.30
N GLN A 8 12.24 -3.58 -6.25
CA GLN A 8 13.10 -3.02 -5.19
C GLN A 8 13.41 -1.54 -5.43
N GLY A 9 13.52 -1.13 -6.69
CA GLY A 9 13.71 0.24 -7.12
C GLY A 9 13.00 0.52 -8.43
N ILE A 10 12.83 1.79 -8.78
CA ILE A 10 12.11 2.22 -9.97
C ILE A 10 12.99 3.14 -10.77
N LEU A 11 13.19 2.79 -12.04
CA LEU A 11 13.96 3.58 -13.01
C LEU A 11 13.08 3.87 -14.22
N THR A 12 12.95 5.14 -14.60
CA THR A 12 12.12 5.53 -15.75
C THR A 12 12.86 6.46 -16.71
N MET A 13 12.63 6.25 -18.02
CA MET A 13 13.19 7.10 -19.08
C MET A 13 12.61 8.52 -19.06
N ARG A 14 11.36 8.67 -18.70
CA ARG A 14 10.61 9.93 -18.73
C ARG A 14 10.01 10.26 -17.37
N GLY A 15 9.80 11.54 -17.15
CA GLY A 15 9.20 12.06 -15.93
C GLY A 15 10.19 12.86 -15.09
N GLY A 16 9.68 13.53 -14.10
CA GLY A 16 10.43 14.29 -13.10
C GLY A 16 9.97 13.94 -11.69
N MET A 17 10.36 14.71 -10.69
CA MET A 17 10.04 14.49 -9.28
C MET A 17 8.53 14.48 -8.98
N THR A 18 7.72 15.11 -9.84
CA THR A 18 6.25 15.17 -9.74
C THR A 18 5.55 14.15 -10.62
N SER A 19 6.28 13.31 -11.36
CA SER A 19 5.69 12.25 -12.18
C SER A 19 4.97 11.23 -11.30
N HIS A 20 3.96 10.57 -11.87
CA HIS A 20 3.21 9.53 -11.17
C HIS A 20 4.13 8.42 -10.62
N ALA A 21 5.13 7.99 -11.41
CA ALA A 21 6.10 6.99 -10.96
C ALA A 21 6.90 7.45 -9.73
N ALA A 22 7.40 8.70 -9.73
CA ALA A 22 8.19 9.24 -8.62
C ALA A 22 7.34 9.43 -7.35
N VAL A 23 6.09 9.92 -7.50
CA VAL A 23 5.18 10.12 -6.37
C VAL A 23 4.78 8.80 -5.74
N VAL A 24 4.39 7.81 -6.55
CA VAL A 24 3.98 6.49 -6.09
C VAL A 24 5.16 5.74 -5.46
N ALA A 25 6.36 5.77 -6.08
CA ALA A 25 7.56 5.15 -5.54
C ALA A 25 7.90 5.70 -4.15
N ARG A 26 7.82 7.01 -3.99
CA ARG A 26 8.05 7.69 -2.70
C ARG A 26 7.02 7.26 -1.66
N GLY A 27 5.74 7.20 -2.04
CA GLY A 27 4.67 6.70 -1.16
C GLY A 27 4.87 5.24 -0.74
N MET A 28 5.53 4.43 -1.56
CA MET A 28 5.90 3.04 -1.25
C MET A 28 7.24 2.91 -0.52
N GLY A 29 7.94 4.00 -0.22
CA GLY A 29 9.27 3.97 0.39
C GLY A 29 10.36 3.37 -0.51
N LYS A 30 10.17 3.41 -1.84
CA LYS A 30 11.08 2.80 -2.81
C LYS A 30 11.96 3.85 -3.48
N CYS A 31 13.24 3.50 -3.67
CA CYS A 31 14.16 4.31 -4.44
C CYS A 31 13.64 4.50 -5.87
N CYS A 32 13.68 5.72 -6.36
CA CYS A 32 13.24 6.05 -7.72
C CYS A 32 14.18 7.05 -8.38
N VAL A 33 14.66 6.70 -9.56
CA VAL A 33 15.32 7.61 -10.49
C VAL A 33 14.40 7.80 -11.69
N SER A 34 13.92 9.01 -11.90
CA SER A 34 12.98 9.34 -12.98
C SER A 34 13.58 10.34 -13.96
N GLY A 35 13.26 10.16 -15.24
CA GLY A 35 13.76 11.05 -16.30
C GLY A 35 15.17 10.71 -16.79
N ALA A 36 15.60 9.47 -16.66
CA ALA A 36 16.86 8.96 -17.21
C ALA A 36 16.74 8.78 -18.73
N GLY A 37 16.75 9.89 -19.47
CA GLY A 37 16.45 9.93 -20.92
C GLY A 37 17.43 9.19 -21.82
N GLU A 38 18.62 8.86 -21.34
CA GLU A 38 19.64 8.12 -22.07
C GLU A 38 19.39 6.60 -22.11
N ILE A 39 18.45 6.12 -21.30
CA ILE A 39 18.12 4.70 -21.24
C ILE A 39 17.29 4.31 -22.44
N LYS A 40 17.65 3.16 -23.06
CA LYS A 40 16.87 2.53 -24.10
C LYS A 40 16.39 1.17 -23.61
N VAL A 41 15.08 0.95 -23.67
CA VAL A 41 14.46 -0.32 -23.28
C VAL A 41 13.98 -1.06 -24.52
N ASP A 42 14.50 -2.25 -24.74
CA ASP A 42 14.01 -3.18 -25.76
C ASP A 42 13.11 -4.22 -25.10
N TYR A 43 11.81 -4.11 -25.35
CA TYR A 43 10.82 -5.03 -24.79
C TYR A 43 10.81 -6.41 -25.46
N LYS A 44 11.35 -6.53 -26.68
CA LYS A 44 11.41 -7.81 -27.40
C LYS A 44 12.57 -8.65 -26.90
N GLU A 45 13.74 -8.04 -26.84
CA GLU A 45 14.97 -8.69 -26.37
C GLU A 45 15.09 -8.66 -24.84
N LYS A 46 14.17 -7.96 -24.15
CA LYS A 46 14.17 -7.77 -22.69
C LYS A 46 15.49 -7.20 -22.18
N THR A 47 16.01 -6.20 -22.86
CA THR A 47 17.28 -5.56 -22.52
C THR A 47 17.09 -4.08 -22.22
N VAL A 48 18.03 -3.55 -21.43
CA VAL A 48 18.15 -2.13 -21.12
C VAL A 48 19.56 -1.67 -21.47
N GLU A 49 19.69 -0.72 -22.40
CA GLU A 49 20.96 -0.06 -22.72
C GLU A 49 21.06 1.24 -21.94
N MET A 50 22.15 1.42 -21.18
CA MET A 50 22.47 2.67 -20.51
C MET A 50 23.97 2.80 -20.26
N GLY A 51 24.51 4.01 -20.38
CA GLY A 51 25.94 4.28 -20.16
C GLY A 51 26.87 3.43 -21.04
N GLY A 52 26.43 3.00 -22.24
CA GLY A 52 27.21 2.15 -23.11
C GLY A 52 27.20 0.65 -22.75
N ASN A 53 26.47 0.24 -21.71
CA ASN A 53 26.32 -1.15 -21.31
C ASN A 53 24.92 -1.64 -21.64
N VAL A 54 24.81 -2.94 -21.91
CA VAL A 54 23.54 -3.64 -22.12
C VAL A 54 23.29 -4.55 -20.93
N TYR A 55 22.12 -4.41 -20.32
CA TYR A 55 21.66 -5.19 -19.15
C TYR A 55 20.53 -6.11 -19.56
N HIS A 56 20.53 -7.31 -19.01
CA HIS A 56 19.54 -8.35 -19.23
C HIS A 56 18.71 -8.57 -17.96
N GLU A 57 17.64 -9.33 -18.10
CA GLU A 57 16.85 -9.76 -16.95
C GLU A 57 17.71 -10.58 -15.96
N GLY A 58 17.77 -10.13 -14.70
CA GLY A 58 18.60 -10.74 -13.66
C GLY A 58 19.91 -9.99 -13.37
N ASP A 59 20.32 -9.05 -14.24
CA ASP A 59 21.49 -8.22 -13.96
C ASP A 59 21.22 -7.21 -12.84
N TRP A 60 22.25 -6.97 -12.02
CA TRP A 60 22.16 -6.02 -10.93
C TRP A 60 22.54 -4.62 -11.36
N ILE A 61 21.68 -3.68 -10.98
CA ILE A 61 21.93 -2.24 -11.04
C ILE A 61 21.56 -1.61 -9.69
N SER A 62 22.28 -0.59 -9.29
CA SER A 62 21.97 0.16 -8.06
C SER A 62 21.56 1.59 -8.38
N LEU A 63 20.58 2.10 -7.64
CA LEU A 63 19.99 3.41 -7.86
C LEU A 63 20.25 4.31 -6.66
N ASN A 64 20.68 5.55 -6.92
CA ASN A 64 20.72 6.61 -5.92
C ASN A 64 19.61 7.64 -6.21
N GLY A 65 18.52 7.53 -5.50
CA GLY A 65 17.36 8.41 -5.69
C GLY A 65 17.59 9.87 -5.27
N SER A 66 18.64 10.15 -4.50
CA SER A 66 18.97 11.51 -4.06
C SER A 66 19.76 12.27 -5.11
N THR A 67 20.72 11.61 -5.77
CA THR A 67 21.57 12.22 -6.79
C THR A 67 21.09 11.96 -8.21
N GLY A 68 20.24 10.93 -8.40
CA GLY A 68 19.77 10.48 -9.72
C GLY A 68 20.77 9.56 -10.43
N GLU A 69 21.81 9.11 -9.75
CA GLU A 69 22.85 8.25 -10.31
C GLU A 69 22.39 6.79 -10.37
N VAL A 70 22.86 6.12 -11.42
CA VAL A 70 22.65 4.68 -11.64
C VAL A 70 24.01 4.01 -11.74
N TYR A 71 24.23 3.01 -10.91
CA TYR A 71 25.52 2.30 -10.85
C TYR A 71 25.38 0.90 -11.45
N ASN A 72 26.44 0.46 -12.11
CA ASN A 72 26.56 -0.91 -12.61
C ASN A 72 26.85 -1.86 -11.43
N GLY A 73 26.05 -2.92 -11.32
CA GLY A 73 26.22 -3.94 -10.30
C GLY A 73 25.57 -3.57 -8.96
N GLN A 74 25.86 -4.39 -7.96
CA GLN A 74 25.36 -4.23 -6.60
C GLN A 74 26.32 -3.37 -5.77
N VAL A 75 25.83 -2.22 -5.31
CA VAL A 75 26.56 -1.31 -4.42
C VAL A 75 26.07 -1.54 -2.97
N PRO A 76 26.98 -1.54 -1.98
CA PRO A 76 26.56 -1.59 -0.57
C PRO A 76 25.63 -0.43 -0.24
N THR A 77 24.49 -0.72 0.37
CA THR A 77 23.52 0.28 0.82
C THR A 77 23.50 0.34 2.33
N ALA A 78 23.26 1.53 2.89
CA ALA A 78 23.02 1.70 4.31
C ALA A 78 21.54 2.10 4.52
N GLU A 79 20.95 1.58 5.58
CA GLU A 79 19.64 2.05 6.02
C GLU A 79 19.76 3.52 6.48
N PRO A 80 18.75 4.37 6.16
CA PRO A 80 18.77 5.75 6.64
C PRO A 80 18.64 5.77 8.17
N GLU A 81 19.67 6.25 8.82
CA GLU A 81 19.67 6.43 10.27
C GLU A 81 19.33 7.89 10.64
N ILE A 82 18.48 8.05 11.67
CA ILE A 82 18.24 9.35 12.32
C ILE A 82 19.40 9.59 13.29
N GLY A 83 20.58 9.89 12.72
CA GLY A 83 21.83 10.10 13.48
C GLY A 83 22.54 11.40 13.08
N GLY A 84 23.71 11.62 13.67
CA GLY A 84 24.57 12.74 13.35
C GLY A 84 23.90 14.12 13.54
N ASP A 85 24.15 15.03 12.61
CA ASP A 85 23.64 16.41 12.64
C ASP A 85 22.11 16.46 12.53
N PHE A 86 21.51 15.56 11.75
CA PHE A 86 20.06 15.48 11.65
C PHE A 86 19.43 15.08 12.99
N GLY A 87 19.98 14.10 13.67
CA GLY A 87 19.53 13.70 15.01
C GLY A 87 19.70 14.84 16.03
N ALA A 88 20.78 15.59 15.96
CA ALA A 88 21.01 16.75 16.81
C ALA A 88 19.96 17.84 16.60
N ILE A 89 19.62 18.16 15.34
CA ILE A 89 18.55 19.11 15.00
C ILE A 89 17.18 18.61 15.49
N MET A 90 16.86 17.34 15.29
CA MET A 90 15.60 16.76 15.75
C MET A 90 15.50 16.81 17.28
N ASN A 91 16.58 16.51 18.00
CA ASN A 91 16.63 16.62 19.46
C ASN A 91 16.49 18.07 19.95
N LEU A 92 17.05 19.02 19.20
CA LEU A 92 16.87 20.44 19.51
C LEU A 92 15.40 20.86 19.25
N ALA A 93 14.85 20.50 18.11
CA ALA A 93 13.47 20.81 17.75
C ALA A 93 12.46 20.25 18.79
N SER A 94 12.68 19.04 19.30
CA SER A 94 11.80 18.41 20.27
C SER A 94 11.66 19.19 21.58
N LYS A 95 12.67 20.02 21.94
CA LYS A 95 12.64 20.86 23.15
C LYS A 95 11.68 22.05 23.01
N TYR A 96 11.41 22.49 21.79
CA TYR A 96 10.58 23.66 21.49
C TYR A 96 9.25 23.32 20.87
N THR A 97 9.10 22.10 20.35
CA THR A 97 7.87 21.64 19.72
C THR A 97 6.78 21.41 20.77
N LYS A 98 5.63 22.05 20.57
CA LYS A 98 4.43 21.86 21.40
C LYS A 98 3.42 20.91 20.75
N THR A 99 3.50 20.75 19.45
CA THR A 99 2.59 19.90 18.66
C THR A 99 3.21 18.53 18.47
N LEU A 100 2.46 17.47 18.77
CA LEU A 100 2.90 16.10 18.54
C LEU A 100 2.84 15.75 17.05
N VAL A 101 3.88 15.09 16.56
CA VAL A 101 3.93 14.56 15.19
C VAL A 101 3.27 13.19 15.19
N ARG A 102 2.16 13.06 14.49
CA ARG A 102 1.44 11.81 14.27
C ARG A 102 1.51 11.39 12.82
N THR A 103 1.69 10.11 12.58
CA THR A 103 1.77 9.52 11.24
C THR A 103 0.50 8.75 10.90
N ASN A 104 0.36 8.39 9.62
CA ASN A 104 -0.58 7.37 9.20
C ASN A 104 0.12 6.01 9.23
N ALA A 105 -0.50 5.02 9.86
CA ALA A 105 -0.04 3.64 9.87
C ALA A 105 -1.24 2.69 9.98
N ASP A 106 -1.28 1.70 9.11
CA ASP A 106 -2.42 0.80 8.94
C ASP A 106 -2.06 -0.66 9.28
N SER A 107 -0.79 -0.93 9.63
CA SER A 107 -0.29 -2.24 10.03
C SER A 107 0.66 -2.16 11.24
N PRO A 108 0.87 -3.28 11.95
CA PRO A 108 1.88 -3.36 13.03
C PRO A 108 3.30 -3.01 12.56
N ARG A 109 3.64 -3.41 11.34
CA ARG A 109 4.93 -3.10 10.71
C ARG A 109 5.10 -1.60 10.53
N ASP A 110 4.09 -0.94 9.96
CA ASP A 110 4.15 0.50 9.71
C ASP A 110 4.17 1.28 11.02
N ALA A 111 3.45 0.82 12.05
CA ALA A 111 3.48 1.40 13.37
C ALA A 111 4.86 1.32 14.01
N LYS A 112 5.55 0.16 13.92
CA LYS A 112 6.93 -0.01 14.40
C LYS A 112 7.90 0.91 13.66
N GLN A 113 7.77 0.99 12.34
CA GLN A 113 8.60 1.87 11.51
C GLN A 113 8.36 3.35 11.85
N ALA A 114 7.11 3.75 12.05
CA ALA A 114 6.76 5.09 12.47
C ALA A 114 7.40 5.45 13.83
N ARG A 115 7.37 4.53 14.79
CA ARG A 115 8.03 4.71 16.08
C ARG A 115 9.54 4.85 15.94
N HIS A 116 10.15 4.02 15.09
CA HIS A 116 11.58 4.11 14.80
C HIS A 116 11.97 5.50 14.27
N PHE A 117 11.14 6.12 13.45
CA PHE A 117 11.32 7.49 12.95
C PHE A 117 10.84 8.59 13.90
N GLY A 118 10.48 8.26 15.13
CA GLY A 118 10.15 9.23 16.18
C GLY A 118 8.70 9.73 16.14
N ALA A 119 7.79 9.05 15.48
CA ALA A 119 6.37 9.39 15.53
C ALA A 119 5.83 9.29 16.98
N GLN A 120 5.04 10.28 17.35
CA GLN A 120 4.46 10.44 18.69
C GLN A 120 2.97 10.07 18.72
N GLY A 121 2.55 9.24 17.78
CA GLY A 121 1.20 8.71 17.69
C GLY A 121 0.83 8.34 16.25
N ILE A 122 -0.31 7.67 16.12
CA ILE A 122 -0.98 7.44 14.84
C ILE A 122 -2.12 8.44 14.71
N GLY A 123 -2.06 9.30 13.69
CA GLY A 123 -3.08 10.30 13.39
C GLY A 123 -4.25 9.74 12.60
N LEU A 124 -4.00 8.68 11.83
CA LEU A 124 -5.03 7.93 11.11
C LEU A 124 -4.57 6.50 10.84
N CYS A 125 -5.33 5.54 11.36
CA CYS A 125 -5.31 4.14 10.96
C CYS A 125 -6.57 3.87 10.12
N ARG A 126 -6.37 3.50 8.86
CA ARG A 126 -7.44 3.19 7.91
C ARG A 126 -7.69 1.70 7.89
N THR A 127 -8.73 1.28 8.58
CA THR A 127 -9.02 -0.15 8.78
C THR A 127 -9.29 -0.91 7.48
N GLU A 128 -9.77 -0.24 6.44
CA GLU A 128 -9.97 -0.82 5.12
C GLU A 128 -8.68 -1.34 4.47
N HIS A 129 -7.54 -0.72 4.74
CA HIS A 129 -6.25 -1.16 4.19
C HIS A 129 -5.79 -2.51 4.75
N MET A 130 -6.28 -2.90 5.91
CA MET A 130 -5.97 -4.21 6.53
C MET A 130 -6.51 -5.39 5.73
N PHE A 131 -7.46 -5.17 4.80
CA PHE A 131 -8.20 -6.23 4.12
C PHE A 131 -7.78 -6.47 2.66
N PHE A 132 -6.77 -5.76 2.14
CA PHE A 132 -6.33 -5.93 0.75
C PHE A 132 -5.38 -7.12 0.52
N GLU A 133 -4.81 -7.71 1.56
CA GLU A 133 -3.78 -8.74 1.43
C GLU A 133 -4.30 -10.17 1.71
N GLY A 134 -3.77 -11.12 0.94
CA GLY A 134 -3.96 -12.56 1.17
C GLY A 134 -5.43 -12.99 1.17
N ASP A 135 -5.77 -13.84 2.14
CA ASP A 135 -7.14 -14.40 2.28
C ASP A 135 -8.14 -13.38 2.85
N ARG A 136 -7.66 -12.25 3.37
CA ARG A 136 -8.50 -11.20 3.93
C ARG A 136 -9.42 -10.57 2.87
N ILE A 137 -8.89 -10.35 1.67
CA ILE A 137 -9.67 -9.78 0.57
C ILE A 137 -10.83 -10.71 0.15
N LYS A 138 -10.63 -12.03 0.26
CA LYS A 138 -11.69 -13.02 -0.02
C LYS A 138 -12.82 -12.89 0.97
N ALA A 139 -12.51 -12.93 2.26
CA ALA A 139 -13.52 -12.78 3.32
C ALA A 139 -14.23 -11.41 3.26
N MET A 140 -13.52 -10.35 2.86
CA MET A 140 -14.13 -9.04 2.64
C MET A 140 -15.09 -9.04 1.45
N ARG A 141 -14.75 -9.71 0.36
CA ARG A 141 -15.64 -9.89 -0.81
C ARG A 141 -16.86 -10.71 -0.46
N GLU A 142 -16.70 -11.81 0.27
CA GLU A 142 -17.82 -12.61 0.78
C GLU A 142 -18.79 -11.75 1.60
N MET A 143 -18.27 -10.90 2.49
CA MET A 143 -19.07 -9.99 3.30
C MET A 143 -19.87 -8.99 2.45
N ILE A 144 -19.24 -8.43 1.40
CA ILE A 144 -19.86 -7.44 0.50
C ILE A 144 -20.95 -8.08 -0.36
N ILE A 145 -20.72 -9.32 -0.84
CA ILE A 145 -21.62 -10.02 -1.76
C ILE A 145 -22.73 -10.76 -1.03
N ALA A 146 -22.57 -11.07 0.25
CA ALA A 146 -23.56 -11.79 1.04
C ALA A 146 -24.96 -11.19 0.89
N ALA A 147 -25.93 -12.06 0.60
CA ALA A 147 -27.31 -11.68 0.35
C ALA A 147 -28.07 -11.28 1.63
N ASP A 148 -27.68 -11.86 2.77
CA ASP A 148 -28.34 -11.71 4.05
C ASP A 148 -27.37 -11.41 5.20
N GLU A 149 -27.94 -11.21 6.39
CA GLU A 149 -27.17 -10.90 7.59
C GLU A 149 -26.35 -12.10 8.05
N GLU A 150 -26.86 -13.31 7.94
CA GLU A 150 -26.17 -14.52 8.39
C GLU A 150 -24.88 -14.75 7.58
N GLY A 151 -24.95 -14.68 6.25
CA GLY A 151 -23.78 -14.77 5.38
C GLY A 151 -22.74 -13.68 5.68
N ARG A 152 -23.18 -12.44 5.97
CA ARG A 152 -22.29 -11.37 6.39
C ARG A 152 -21.62 -11.66 7.73
N ARG A 153 -22.35 -12.18 8.71
CA ARG A 153 -21.78 -12.55 10.02
C ARG A 153 -20.73 -13.64 9.89
N GLN A 154 -20.96 -14.64 9.03
CA GLN A 154 -20.00 -15.71 8.77
C GLN A 154 -18.72 -15.17 8.13
N ALA A 155 -18.81 -14.27 7.16
CA ALA A 155 -17.65 -13.61 6.56
C ALA A 155 -16.89 -12.73 7.57
N LEU A 156 -17.61 -11.95 8.36
CA LEU A 156 -17.02 -11.11 9.42
C LEU A 156 -16.33 -11.93 10.50
N ALA A 157 -16.84 -13.11 10.83
CA ALA A 157 -16.22 -14.01 11.79
C ALA A 157 -14.81 -14.49 11.32
N LYS A 158 -14.58 -14.56 9.99
CA LYS A 158 -13.24 -14.86 9.42
C LYS A 158 -12.30 -13.67 9.56
N LEU A 159 -12.80 -12.44 9.42
CA LEU A 159 -12.00 -11.22 9.49
C LEU A 159 -11.64 -10.82 10.92
N LEU A 160 -12.51 -11.07 11.88
CA LEU A 160 -12.36 -10.63 13.27
C LEU A 160 -11.02 -11.01 13.92
N PRO A 161 -10.55 -12.29 13.85
CA PRO A 161 -9.27 -12.67 14.46
C PRO A 161 -8.08 -12.00 13.77
N MET A 162 -8.16 -11.78 12.46
CA MET A 162 -7.10 -11.13 11.69
C MET A 162 -6.97 -9.66 12.09
N GLN A 163 -8.08 -8.94 12.12
CA GLN A 163 -8.10 -7.52 12.50
C GLN A 163 -7.74 -7.31 13.97
N ARG A 164 -8.16 -8.23 14.85
CA ARG A 164 -7.76 -8.21 16.25
C ARG A 164 -6.25 -8.28 16.39
N GLY A 165 -5.57 -9.20 15.69
CA GLY A 165 -4.13 -9.33 15.70
C GLY A 165 -3.42 -8.08 15.17
N ASP A 166 -3.99 -7.43 14.14
CA ASP A 166 -3.45 -6.16 13.63
C ASP A 166 -3.53 -5.05 14.68
N PHE A 167 -4.67 -4.91 15.37
CA PHE A 167 -4.81 -3.90 16.43
C PHE A 167 -3.93 -4.20 17.62
N GLU A 168 -3.84 -5.43 18.07
CA GLU A 168 -2.93 -5.85 19.15
C GLU A 168 -1.50 -5.46 18.82
N GLY A 169 -1.02 -5.77 17.60
CA GLY A 169 0.32 -5.41 17.17
C GLY A 169 0.55 -3.90 16.98
N ILE A 170 -0.47 -3.16 16.53
CA ILE A 170 -0.40 -1.69 16.43
C ILE A 170 -0.34 -1.07 17.83
N PHE A 171 -1.18 -1.51 18.77
CA PHE A 171 -1.19 -0.99 20.13
C PHE A 171 0.10 -1.33 20.87
N GLU A 172 0.64 -2.55 20.69
CA GLU A 172 1.94 -2.93 21.23
C GLU A 172 3.06 -2.01 20.71
N ALA A 173 3.09 -1.76 19.39
CA ALA A 173 4.09 -0.88 18.78
C ALA A 173 3.96 0.58 19.25
N MET A 174 2.76 1.01 19.58
CA MET A 174 2.42 2.38 19.96
C MET A 174 2.19 2.54 21.47
N ASP A 175 2.66 1.60 22.29
CA ASP A 175 2.46 1.68 23.75
C ASP A 175 2.84 3.05 24.32
N GLY A 176 1.94 3.63 25.12
CA GLY A 176 2.03 4.98 25.66
C GLY A 176 1.70 6.12 24.69
N TYR A 177 1.33 5.85 23.43
CA TYR A 177 1.01 6.85 22.41
C TYR A 177 -0.40 6.70 21.85
N GLY A 178 -1.01 7.83 21.51
CA GLY A 178 -2.37 7.85 20.96
C GLY A 178 -2.47 7.25 19.57
N VAL A 179 -3.48 6.41 19.35
CA VAL A 179 -3.82 5.84 18.03
C VAL A 179 -5.23 6.27 17.67
N THR A 180 -5.36 6.97 16.53
CA THR A 180 -6.67 7.35 15.98
C THR A 180 -7.06 6.35 14.92
N ILE A 181 -8.15 5.63 15.15
CA ILE A 181 -8.65 4.59 14.25
C ILE A 181 -9.89 5.12 13.53
N ARG A 182 -9.87 5.04 12.19
CA ARG A 182 -11.09 5.25 11.41
C ARG A 182 -11.91 3.98 11.45
N LEU A 183 -13.19 4.09 11.81
CA LEU A 183 -14.12 2.98 11.67
C LEU A 183 -14.18 2.54 10.20
N LEU A 184 -14.58 1.27 9.98
CA LEU A 184 -14.57 0.65 8.67
C LEU A 184 -15.37 1.48 7.64
N ASP A 185 -14.65 2.05 6.68
CA ASP A 185 -15.21 2.87 5.59
C ASP A 185 -14.65 2.41 4.23
N PRO A 186 -14.82 1.12 3.84
CA PRO A 186 -14.31 0.66 2.57
C PRO A 186 -15.15 1.23 1.42
N PRO A 187 -14.49 1.71 0.35
CA PRO A 187 -15.15 1.90 -0.93
C PRO A 187 -15.45 0.52 -1.51
N LEU A 188 -16.69 0.07 -1.41
CA LEU A 188 -17.08 -1.32 -1.68
C LEU A 188 -16.71 -1.78 -3.10
N HIS A 189 -16.77 -0.89 -4.09
CA HIS A 189 -16.41 -1.17 -5.48
C HIS A 189 -14.91 -1.50 -5.67
N GLU A 190 -14.02 -1.05 -4.78
CA GLU A 190 -12.58 -1.35 -4.89
C GLU A 190 -12.24 -2.78 -4.44
N PHE A 191 -13.08 -3.39 -3.62
CA PHE A 191 -12.86 -4.76 -3.13
C PHE A 191 -13.39 -5.82 -4.08
N VAL A 192 -14.46 -5.52 -4.82
CA VAL A 192 -15.09 -6.51 -5.70
C VAL A 192 -14.29 -6.73 -6.98
N PRO A 193 -14.28 -7.96 -7.53
CA PRO A 193 -13.52 -8.25 -8.74
C PRO A 193 -14.23 -7.70 -9.98
N HIS A 194 -13.47 -7.00 -10.85
CA HIS A 194 -13.98 -6.49 -12.12
C HIS A 194 -13.78 -7.46 -13.30
N GLN A 195 -12.89 -8.45 -13.15
CA GLN A 195 -12.63 -9.44 -14.21
C GLN A 195 -13.56 -10.64 -14.06
N THR A 196 -14.16 -11.07 -15.17
CA THR A 196 -15.12 -12.19 -15.20
C THR A 196 -14.52 -13.50 -14.66
N ALA A 197 -13.22 -13.75 -14.89
CA ALA A 197 -12.54 -14.94 -14.36
C ALA A 197 -12.56 -14.96 -12.82
N THR A 198 -12.17 -13.85 -12.19
CA THR A 198 -12.15 -13.72 -10.72
C THR A 198 -13.55 -13.67 -10.13
N GLN A 199 -14.53 -13.11 -10.87
CA GLN A 199 -15.95 -13.17 -10.46
C GLN A 199 -16.46 -14.60 -10.45
N LYS A 200 -16.04 -15.42 -11.41
CA LYS A 200 -16.41 -16.83 -11.47
C LYS A 200 -15.79 -17.63 -10.32
N GLU A 201 -14.49 -17.42 -10.04
CA GLU A 201 -13.83 -18.03 -8.89
C GLU A 201 -14.57 -17.72 -7.58
N LEU A 202 -14.94 -16.46 -7.39
CA LEU A 202 -15.69 -16.03 -6.20
C LEU A 202 -17.10 -16.65 -6.15
N ALA A 203 -17.79 -16.76 -7.28
CA ALA A 203 -19.08 -17.42 -7.37
C ALA A 203 -18.99 -18.90 -6.98
N ASP A 204 -17.98 -19.60 -7.49
CA ASP A 204 -17.71 -21.01 -7.19
C ASP A 204 -17.36 -21.20 -5.70
N GLU A 205 -16.52 -20.34 -5.13
CA GLU A 205 -16.15 -20.36 -3.70
C GLU A 205 -17.35 -20.11 -2.77
N MET A 206 -18.24 -19.20 -3.15
CA MET A 206 -19.45 -18.87 -2.36
C MET A 206 -20.64 -19.79 -2.62
N GLY A 207 -20.59 -20.64 -3.64
CA GLY A 207 -21.71 -21.50 -4.03
C GLY A 207 -22.92 -20.74 -4.58
N ILE A 208 -22.71 -19.58 -5.20
CA ILE A 208 -23.73 -18.73 -5.82
C ILE A 208 -23.54 -18.63 -7.33
N SER A 209 -24.55 -18.12 -8.05
CA SER A 209 -24.43 -17.98 -9.49
C SER A 209 -23.51 -16.83 -9.89
N LEU A 210 -22.78 -16.99 -11.01
CA LEU A 210 -21.99 -15.89 -11.59
C LEU A 210 -22.87 -14.67 -11.94
N ALA A 211 -24.14 -14.90 -12.26
CA ALA A 211 -25.06 -13.82 -12.57
C ALA A 211 -25.36 -12.96 -11.33
N ASP A 212 -25.50 -13.58 -10.16
CA ASP A 212 -25.72 -12.85 -8.89
C ASP A 212 -24.48 -12.04 -8.50
N VAL A 213 -23.27 -12.62 -8.66
CA VAL A 213 -22.02 -11.89 -8.42
C VAL A 213 -21.93 -10.67 -9.35
N LYS A 214 -22.19 -10.84 -10.64
CA LYS A 214 -22.18 -9.72 -11.60
C LYS A 214 -23.20 -8.66 -11.25
N ALA A 215 -24.44 -9.03 -11.00
CA ALA A 215 -25.48 -8.09 -10.62
C ALA A 215 -25.10 -7.28 -9.37
N LYS A 216 -24.47 -7.93 -8.40
CA LYS A 216 -24.01 -7.24 -7.19
C LYS A 216 -22.83 -6.30 -7.48
N VAL A 217 -21.85 -6.72 -8.28
CA VAL A 217 -20.73 -5.87 -8.70
C VAL A 217 -21.24 -4.65 -9.47
N ASP A 218 -22.12 -4.86 -10.44
CA ASP A 218 -22.71 -3.78 -11.24
C ASP A 218 -23.51 -2.79 -10.37
N SER A 219 -24.19 -3.28 -9.33
CA SER A 219 -24.92 -2.44 -8.37
C SER A 219 -24.02 -1.55 -7.50
N LEU A 220 -22.75 -1.88 -7.42
CA LEU A 220 -21.73 -1.13 -6.65
C LEU A 220 -20.87 -0.23 -7.54
N GLU A 221 -21.10 -0.24 -8.86
CA GLU A 221 -20.37 0.63 -9.79
C GLU A 221 -20.71 2.09 -9.51
N GLU A 222 -19.66 2.91 -9.38
CA GLU A 222 -19.78 4.29 -8.97
C GLU A 222 -19.24 5.25 -10.04
N PHE A 223 -20.03 6.25 -10.38
CA PHE A 223 -19.57 7.32 -11.26
C PHE A 223 -18.51 8.22 -10.57
N ASN A 224 -18.67 8.46 -9.27
CA ASN A 224 -17.70 9.18 -8.45
C ASN A 224 -17.36 8.37 -7.20
N PRO A 225 -16.16 7.74 -7.14
CA PRO A 225 -15.75 6.92 -6.01
C PRO A 225 -15.76 7.64 -4.66
N MET A 226 -15.62 8.97 -4.65
CA MET A 226 -15.64 9.77 -3.42
C MET A 226 -17.05 9.89 -2.81
N LEU A 227 -18.08 9.71 -3.62
CA LEU A 227 -19.49 9.78 -3.23
C LEU A 227 -20.16 8.41 -3.14
N GLY A 228 -19.45 7.35 -3.50
CA GLY A 228 -19.95 5.99 -3.63
C GLY A 228 -20.34 5.31 -2.34
N HIS A 229 -20.84 4.09 -2.49
CA HIS A 229 -21.23 3.22 -1.38
C HIS A 229 -20.03 2.83 -0.53
N ARG A 230 -20.04 3.27 0.72
CA ARG A 230 -19.03 2.97 1.73
C ARG A 230 -19.68 2.27 2.93
N GLY A 231 -18.96 1.32 3.53
CA GLY A 231 -19.50 0.44 4.56
C GLY A 231 -20.23 1.17 5.69
N CYS A 232 -19.57 2.12 6.35
CA CYS A 232 -20.18 2.80 7.49
C CYS A 232 -21.25 3.81 7.10
N ARG A 233 -21.24 4.37 5.89
CA ARG A 233 -22.29 5.29 5.42
C ARG A 233 -23.60 4.61 5.08
N LEU A 234 -23.58 3.32 4.80
CA LEU A 234 -24.77 2.52 4.50
C LEU A 234 -25.37 1.88 5.75
N GLY A 235 -24.64 1.89 6.85
CA GLY A 235 -25.09 1.30 8.10
C GLY A 235 -25.74 2.27 9.08
N ILE A 236 -25.88 3.54 8.68
CA ILE A 236 -26.47 4.59 9.52
C ILE A 236 -27.84 4.97 8.99
#